data_011ec93ba6c58b16170a6b66709df9bd
#
_entry.id   011ec93ba6c58b16170a6b66709df9bd
#
_cell.length_a   1.000
_cell.length_b   1.000
_cell.length_c   1.000
_cell.angle_alpha   90.00
_cell.angle_beta   90.00
_cell.angle_gamma   90.00
#
_symmetry.space_group_name_H-M   'P 1'
#
loop_
_entity.id
_entity.type
_entity.pdbx_description
1 polymer ?
#
loop_
_entity_poly.entity_id
_entity_poly.type
_entity_poly.pdbx_seq_one_letter_code
_entity_poly.pdbx_strand_id
1 'polypeptide(L)'
;MVLNKNSYFRSLMLIVMITSLLTPYSVLAQTNTEEKKVDYYYEGQDEAKRDYSGGGAMVGGFASGFILGIIGWGIGYLIVGGQSVDVPRRHTTDLESNQRRDFEDGYIDYVKKKRKKQFNLGGAVGTLAIVVLVASADTGSDY
;
A
#
# COMPACT_ATOMS: atom_id res chain seq x y z
N MET A 1 -16.35 36.44 23.47
CA MET A 1 -16.55 35.24 22.67
C MET A 1 -15.20 34.52 22.59
N VAL A 2 -14.94 33.59 23.50
CA VAL A 2 -13.65 32.88 23.59
C VAL A 2 -13.69 31.76 22.58
N LEU A 3 -13.02 31.96 21.44
CA LEU A 3 -12.90 30.93 20.42
C LEU A 3 -12.02 29.80 20.96
N ASN A 4 -12.61 28.62 21.10
CA ASN A 4 -11.95 27.45 21.66
C ASN A 4 -10.83 26.98 20.73
N LYS A 5 -9.58 27.26 21.07
CA LYS A 5 -8.35 27.00 20.34
C LYS A 5 -8.20 25.53 19.98
N ASN A 6 -8.74 24.63 20.77
CA ASN A 6 -8.73 23.18 20.53
C ASN A 6 -9.63 22.76 19.37
N SER A 7 -10.74 23.48 19.12
CA SER A 7 -11.65 23.20 18.01
C SER A 7 -11.01 23.48 16.66
N TYR A 8 -10.25 24.56 16.53
CA TYR A 8 -9.53 24.88 15.29
C TYR A 8 -8.40 23.89 14.99
N PHE A 9 -7.68 23.45 16.01
CA PHE A 9 -6.60 22.48 15.86
C PHE A 9 -7.15 21.12 15.36
N ARG A 10 -8.28 20.69 15.90
CA ARG A 10 -8.98 19.48 15.46
C ARG A 10 -9.47 19.59 14.01
N SER A 11 -10.07 20.73 13.63
CA SER A 11 -10.52 20.98 12.25
C SER A 11 -9.36 21.05 11.26
N LEU A 12 -8.25 21.70 11.64
CA LEU A 12 -7.06 21.79 10.80
C LEU A 12 -6.42 20.42 10.53
N MET A 13 -6.32 19.58 11.57
CA MET A 13 -5.83 18.20 11.46
C MET A 13 -6.70 17.36 10.53
N LEU A 14 -8.03 17.49 10.62
CA LEU A 14 -8.96 16.79 9.72
C LEU A 14 -8.79 17.22 8.26
N ILE A 15 -8.61 18.52 8.00
CA ILE A 15 -8.43 19.03 6.64
C ILE A 15 -7.10 18.52 6.03
N VAL A 16 -6.01 18.54 6.80
CA VAL A 16 -4.72 18.01 6.34
C VAL A 16 -4.80 16.51 6.04
N MET A 17 -5.54 15.75 6.85
CA MET A 17 -5.75 14.32 6.62
C MET A 17 -6.55 14.04 5.34
N ILE A 18 -7.60 14.81 5.08
CA ILE A 18 -8.46 14.66 3.90
C ILE A 18 -7.72 15.07 2.62
N THR A 19 -6.91 16.12 2.65
CA THR A 19 -6.13 16.56 1.48
C THR A 19 -5.04 15.59 1.08
N SER A 20 -4.42 14.88 2.02
CA SER A 20 -3.42 13.84 1.72
C SER A 20 -4.01 12.59 1.06
N LEU A 21 -5.30 12.32 1.26
CA LEU A 21 -6.02 11.21 0.62
C LEU A 21 -6.46 11.53 -0.82
N LEU A 22 -6.55 12.81 -1.18
CA LEU A 22 -7.06 13.27 -2.48
C LEU A 22 -5.96 13.54 -3.52
N THR A 23 -4.66 13.38 -3.18
CA THR A 23 -3.59 13.55 -4.17
C THR A 23 -3.60 12.39 -5.17
N PRO A 24 -3.93 12.62 -6.45
CA PRO A 24 -3.82 11.59 -7.46
C PRO A 24 -2.33 11.24 -7.63
N TYR A 25 -1.95 10.00 -7.35
CA TYR A 25 -0.64 9.50 -7.71
C TYR A 25 -0.53 9.45 -9.23
N SER A 26 0.07 10.48 -9.82
CA SER A 26 0.46 10.45 -11.22
C SER A 26 1.55 9.38 -11.38
N VAL A 27 1.17 8.21 -11.84
CA VAL A 27 2.10 7.17 -12.28
C VAL A 27 2.74 7.68 -13.56
N LEU A 28 3.96 8.18 -13.47
CA LEU A 28 4.82 8.42 -14.63
C LEU A 28 5.10 7.06 -15.28
N ALA A 29 4.35 6.76 -16.33
CA ALA A 29 4.64 5.66 -17.22
C ALA A 29 5.95 5.98 -17.94
N GLN A 30 7.04 5.36 -17.54
CA GLN A 30 8.26 5.34 -18.32
C GLN A 30 8.05 4.40 -19.51
N THR A 31 7.88 4.98 -20.67
CA THR A 31 7.83 4.28 -21.95
C THR A 31 9.26 3.90 -22.33
N ASN A 32 9.69 2.68 -21.98
CA ASN A 32 10.90 2.10 -22.55
C ASN A 32 10.50 1.25 -23.74
N THR A 33 10.93 1.67 -24.91
CA THR A 33 10.70 1.04 -26.20
C THR A 33 11.71 -0.08 -26.42
N GLU A 34 11.36 -1.32 -26.04
CA GLU A 34 11.94 -2.55 -26.58
C GLU A 34 10.81 -3.57 -26.74
N GLU A 35 10.27 -3.71 -27.95
CA GLU A 35 9.05 -4.47 -28.25
C GLU A 35 9.08 -5.95 -27.79
N LYS A 36 10.24 -6.59 -27.70
CA LYS A 36 10.36 -8.01 -27.33
C LYS A 36 10.43 -8.23 -25.80
N LYS A 37 10.86 -7.21 -25.07
CA LYS A 37 10.98 -7.23 -23.62
C LYS A 37 9.64 -6.94 -22.92
N VAL A 38 8.77 -6.25 -23.62
CA VAL A 38 7.48 -5.79 -23.15
C VAL A 38 6.51 -6.97 -22.94
N ASP A 39 6.54 -7.99 -23.82
CA ASP A 39 5.56 -9.09 -23.78
C ASP A 39 5.74 -10.00 -22.56
N TYR A 40 6.94 -10.51 -22.30
CA TYR A 40 7.19 -11.37 -21.12
C TYR A 40 7.07 -10.64 -19.80
N TYR A 41 7.42 -9.36 -19.76
CA TYR A 41 7.23 -8.53 -18.57
C TYR A 41 5.73 -8.37 -18.23
N TYR A 42 4.89 -8.09 -19.23
CA TYR A 42 3.44 -7.98 -19.01
C TYR A 42 2.79 -9.34 -18.72
N GLU A 43 3.28 -10.41 -19.34
CA GLU A 43 2.83 -11.77 -19.02
C GLU A 43 3.12 -12.12 -17.56
N GLY A 44 4.32 -11.77 -17.05
CA GLY A 44 4.67 -11.92 -15.64
C GLY A 44 3.74 -11.13 -14.72
N GLN A 45 3.37 -9.91 -15.11
CA GLN A 45 2.39 -9.11 -14.34
C GLN A 45 1.00 -9.75 -14.33
N ASP A 46 0.55 -10.29 -15.45
CA ASP A 46 -0.78 -10.89 -15.55
C ASP A 46 -0.88 -12.20 -14.76
N GLU A 47 0.18 -13.03 -14.76
CA GLU A 47 0.23 -14.20 -13.90
C GLU A 47 0.29 -13.82 -12.42
N ALA A 48 1.10 -12.83 -12.05
CA ALA A 48 1.13 -12.30 -10.68
C ALA A 48 -0.24 -11.79 -10.21
N LYS A 49 -1.02 -11.22 -11.12
CA LYS A 49 -2.38 -10.73 -10.84
C LYS A 49 -3.37 -11.86 -10.52
N ARG A 50 -3.18 -13.02 -11.14
CA ARG A 50 -3.97 -14.22 -10.88
C ARG A 50 -3.57 -14.90 -9.59
N ASP A 51 -2.25 -15.00 -9.34
CA ASP A 51 -1.69 -15.73 -8.21
C ASP A 51 -1.75 -14.94 -6.88
N TYR A 52 -1.57 -13.62 -6.92
CA TYR A 52 -1.40 -12.81 -5.72
C TYR A 52 -2.68 -12.10 -5.27
N SER A 53 -3.26 -12.56 -4.18
CA SER A 53 -4.47 -11.93 -3.59
C SER A 53 -4.18 -10.65 -2.78
N GLY A 54 -3.03 -10.61 -2.12
CA GLY A 54 -2.58 -9.47 -1.29
C GLY A 54 -3.31 -9.26 0.04
N GLY A 55 -4.23 -10.15 0.40
CA GLY A 55 -5.01 -10.03 1.65
C GLY A 55 -4.14 -9.91 2.89
N GLY A 56 -3.05 -10.68 2.97
CA GLY A 56 -2.10 -10.61 4.10
C GLY A 56 -1.46 -9.23 4.28
N ALA A 57 -1.11 -8.55 3.19
CA ALA A 57 -0.55 -7.20 3.26
C ALA A 57 -1.57 -6.17 3.78
N MET A 58 -2.82 -6.31 3.41
CA MET A 58 -3.90 -5.43 3.88
C MET A 58 -4.15 -5.62 5.39
N VAL A 59 -4.21 -6.87 5.86
CA VAL A 59 -4.38 -7.19 7.29
C VAL A 59 -3.18 -6.69 8.10
N GLY A 60 -1.94 -6.91 7.61
CA GLY A 60 -0.74 -6.40 8.25
C GLY A 60 -0.71 -4.87 8.32
N GLY A 61 -1.13 -4.19 7.26
CA GLY A 61 -1.29 -2.73 7.25
C GLY A 61 -2.30 -2.25 8.27
N PHE A 62 -3.47 -2.87 8.32
CA PHE A 62 -4.51 -2.55 9.30
C PHE A 62 -3.99 -2.71 10.74
N ALA A 63 -3.40 -3.85 11.05
CA ALA A 63 -2.87 -4.13 12.39
C ALA A 63 -1.79 -3.12 12.80
N SER A 64 -0.84 -2.81 11.90
CA SER A 64 0.22 -1.83 12.19
C SER A 64 -0.32 -0.41 12.36
N GLY A 65 -1.27 0.00 11.54
CA GLY A 65 -1.93 1.32 11.65
C GLY A 65 -2.82 1.45 12.89
N PHE A 66 -3.49 0.36 13.27
CA PHE A 66 -4.36 0.34 14.45
C PHE A 66 -3.58 0.31 15.77
N ILE A 67 -2.53 -0.53 15.88
CA ILE A 67 -1.79 -0.70 17.14
C ILE A 67 -0.77 0.41 17.35
N LEU A 68 -0.01 0.77 16.33
CA LEU A 68 1.11 1.70 16.41
C LEU A 68 0.85 3.04 15.70
N GLY A 69 -0.35 3.23 15.14
CA GLY A 69 -0.72 4.44 14.43
C GLY A 69 0.16 4.73 13.21
N ILE A 70 0.39 6.01 12.95
CA ILE A 70 1.17 6.49 11.80
C ILE A 70 2.61 5.97 11.81
N ILE A 71 3.24 5.82 12.97
CA ILE A 71 4.62 5.33 13.09
C ILE A 71 4.72 3.88 12.65
N GLY A 72 3.83 3.02 13.15
CA GLY A 72 3.80 1.61 12.78
C GLY A 72 3.47 1.40 11.31
N TRP A 73 2.57 2.21 10.77
CA TRP A 73 2.27 2.22 9.34
C TRP A 73 3.51 2.58 8.50
N GLY A 74 4.25 3.64 8.84
CA GLY A 74 5.45 4.05 8.12
C GLY A 74 6.55 2.97 8.12
N ILE A 75 6.87 2.41 9.28
CA ILE A 75 7.87 1.33 9.42
C ILE A 75 7.43 0.08 8.64
N GLY A 76 6.19 -0.32 8.81
CA GLY A 76 5.63 -1.49 8.12
C GLY A 76 5.65 -1.35 6.59
N TYR A 77 5.41 -0.15 6.07
CA TYR A 77 5.51 0.14 4.63
C TYR A 77 6.91 -0.11 4.06
N LEU A 78 7.95 0.28 4.78
CA LEU A 78 9.34 0.03 4.38
C LEU A 78 9.66 -1.47 4.38
N ILE A 79 9.24 -2.19 5.42
CA ILE A 79 9.43 -3.63 5.54
C ILE A 79 8.73 -4.37 4.40
N VAL A 80 7.46 -4.08 4.15
CA VAL A 80 6.65 -4.72 3.11
C VAL A 80 7.22 -4.47 1.72
N GLY A 81 7.80 -3.30 1.49
CA GLY A 81 8.47 -2.95 0.23
C GLY A 81 9.77 -3.70 -0.01
N GLY A 82 10.50 -4.04 1.06
CA GLY A 82 11.79 -4.74 1.00
C GLY A 82 11.69 -6.27 0.95
N GLN A 83 10.52 -6.85 1.23
CA GLN A 83 10.38 -8.30 1.22
C GLN A 83 10.60 -8.90 -0.18
N SER A 84 11.34 -10.02 -0.24
CA SER A 84 11.50 -10.80 -1.45
C SER A 84 10.15 -11.35 -1.95
N VAL A 85 10.07 -11.53 -3.26
CA VAL A 85 8.93 -12.15 -3.94
C VAL A 85 9.45 -13.42 -4.58
N ASP A 86 8.83 -14.54 -4.25
CA ASP A 86 9.12 -15.82 -4.89
C ASP A 86 8.24 -16.00 -6.13
N VAL A 87 8.86 -16.24 -7.28
CA VAL A 87 8.16 -16.50 -8.54
C VAL A 87 8.00 -18.01 -8.69
N PRO A 88 6.77 -18.53 -8.83
CA PRO A 88 6.54 -19.95 -8.95
C PRO A 88 7.23 -20.52 -10.19
N ARG A 89 8.06 -21.55 -10.03
CA ARG A 89 8.83 -22.19 -11.12
C ARG A 89 7.96 -22.67 -12.26
N ARG A 90 6.71 -23.06 -11.99
CA ARG A 90 5.75 -23.51 -13.00
C ARG A 90 5.57 -22.54 -14.18
N HIS A 91 5.77 -21.23 -13.95
CA HIS A 91 5.61 -20.19 -14.96
C HIS A 91 6.91 -19.92 -15.75
N THR A 92 8.04 -20.42 -15.28
CA THR A 92 9.36 -20.06 -15.86
C THR A 92 10.13 -21.25 -16.41
N THR A 93 9.58 -22.47 -16.32
CA THR A 93 10.29 -23.70 -16.71
C THR A 93 10.61 -23.74 -18.21
N ASP A 94 9.68 -23.27 -19.05
CA ASP A 94 9.79 -23.35 -20.51
C ASP A 94 10.35 -22.07 -21.15
N LEU A 95 10.74 -21.09 -20.33
CA LEU A 95 11.26 -19.81 -20.80
C LEU A 95 12.79 -19.82 -20.94
N GLU A 96 13.29 -19.18 -22.01
CA GLU A 96 14.70 -18.90 -22.17
C GLU A 96 15.20 -17.92 -21.10
N SER A 97 16.51 -17.89 -20.86
CA SER A 97 17.09 -17.11 -19.73
C SER A 97 16.75 -15.63 -19.74
N ASN A 98 16.69 -14.99 -20.90
CA ASN A 98 16.30 -13.59 -21.06
C ASN A 98 14.80 -13.40 -20.84
N GLN A 99 13.97 -14.24 -21.42
CA GLN A 99 12.51 -14.24 -21.27
C GLN A 99 12.11 -14.48 -19.82
N ARG A 100 12.77 -15.43 -19.16
CA ARG A 100 12.57 -15.71 -17.73
C ARG A 100 12.84 -14.48 -16.87
N ARG A 101 13.97 -13.78 -17.11
CA ARG A 101 14.29 -12.56 -16.34
C ARG A 101 13.22 -11.49 -16.52
N ASP A 102 12.80 -11.22 -17.74
CA ASP A 102 11.77 -10.24 -18.03
C ASP A 102 10.43 -10.60 -17.37
N PHE A 103 10.06 -11.87 -17.41
CA PHE A 103 8.87 -12.39 -16.74
C PHE A 103 8.96 -12.24 -15.21
N GLU A 104 10.09 -12.65 -14.61
CA GLU A 104 10.32 -12.54 -13.16
C GLU A 104 10.27 -11.08 -12.71
N ASP A 105 10.87 -10.16 -13.46
CA ASP A 105 10.85 -8.73 -13.17
C ASP A 105 9.41 -8.19 -13.19
N GLY A 106 8.62 -8.56 -14.19
CA GLY A 106 7.21 -8.17 -14.28
C GLY A 106 6.37 -8.71 -13.13
N TYR A 107 6.55 -9.98 -12.79
CA TYR A 107 5.86 -10.65 -11.69
C TYR A 107 6.19 -9.97 -10.35
N ILE A 108 7.47 -9.79 -10.07
CA ILE A 108 7.98 -9.17 -8.84
C ILE A 108 7.47 -7.74 -8.69
N ASP A 109 7.52 -6.96 -9.76
CA ASP A 109 7.06 -5.57 -9.77
C ASP A 109 5.57 -5.46 -9.45
N TYR A 110 4.75 -6.30 -10.07
CA TYR A 110 3.31 -6.32 -9.79
C TYR A 110 3.03 -6.66 -8.33
N VAL A 111 3.63 -7.74 -7.82
CA VAL A 111 3.43 -8.18 -6.44
C VAL A 111 3.86 -7.10 -5.45
N LYS A 112 5.03 -6.48 -5.65
CA LYS A 112 5.52 -5.40 -4.79
C LYS A 112 4.59 -4.18 -4.80
N LYS A 113 4.15 -3.75 -5.97
CA LYS A 113 3.19 -2.62 -6.12
C LYS A 113 1.86 -2.93 -5.44
N LYS A 114 1.31 -4.11 -5.69
CA LYS A 114 0.04 -4.56 -5.10
C LYS A 114 0.13 -4.66 -3.58
N ARG A 115 1.22 -5.26 -3.08
CA ARG A 115 1.50 -5.41 -1.64
C ARG A 115 1.58 -4.07 -0.94
N LYS A 116 2.35 -3.12 -1.48
CA LYS A 116 2.45 -1.75 -0.95
C LYS A 116 1.10 -1.02 -0.95
N LYS A 117 0.36 -1.12 -2.06
CA LYS A 117 -0.97 -0.49 -2.17
C LYS A 117 -1.94 -1.04 -1.12
N GLN A 118 -1.99 -2.36 -0.94
CA GLN A 118 -2.90 -2.99 0.02
C GLN A 118 -2.48 -2.72 1.47
N PHE A 119 -1.17 -2.73 1.75
CA PHE A 119 -0.66 -2.35 3.05
C PHE A 119 -1.04 -0.90 3.39
N ASN A 120 -0.91 0.03 2.45
CA ASN A 120 -1.31 1.42 2.65
C ASN A 120 -2.81 1.57 2.91
N LEU A 121 -3.65 0.85 2.16
CA LEU A 121 -5.10 0.87 2.39
C LEU A 121 -5.43 0.35 3.79
N GLY A 122 -4.85 -0.78 4.19
CA GLY A 122 -5.02 -1.33 5.53
C GLY A 122 -4.55 -0.36 6.61
N GLY A 123 -3.37 0.21 6.47
CA GLY A 123 -2.79 1.16 7.42
C GLY A 123 -3.62 2.43 7.58
N ALA A 124 -4.12 2.98 6.48
CA ALA A 124 -5.02 4.15 6.53
C ALA A 124 -6.32 3.84 7.29
N VAL A 125 -6.95 2.69 6.98
CA VAL A 125 -8.19 2.27 7.67
C VAL A 125 -7.91 1.99 9.15
N GLY A 126 -6.80 1.33 9.49
CA GLY A 126 -6.42 1.06 10.88
C GLY A 126 -6.18 2.34 11.68
N THR A 127 -5.46 3.30 11.09
CA THR A 127 -5.21 4.60 11.73
C THR A 127 -6.50 5.41 11.93
N LEU A 128 -7.40 5.40 10.94
CA LEU A 128 -8.71 6.05 11.09
C LEU A 128 -9.54 5.41 12.18
N ALA A 129 -9.54 4.09 12.28
CA ALA A 129 -10.29 3.37 13.31
C ALA A 129 -9.84 3.76 14.73
N ILE A 130 -8.51 3.85 14.99
CA ILE A 130 -8.02 4.27 16.30
C ILE A 130 -8.34 5.73 16.60
N VAL A 131 -8.28 6.63 15.61
CA VAL A 131 -8.65 8.05 15.78
C VAL A 131 -10.12 8.18 16.17
N VAL A 132 -11.02 7.44 15.52
CA VAL A 132 -12.45 7.42 15.84
C VAL A 132 -12.68 6.89 17.26
N LEU A 133 -12.02 5.80 17.63
CA LEU A 133 -12.14 5.24 19.00
C LEU A 133 -11.70 6.22 20.07
N VAL A 134 -10.55 6.85 19.90
CA VAL A 134 -10.03 7.85 20.86
C VAL A 134 -10.96 9.06 20.94
N ALA A 135 -11.44 9.57 19.80
CA ALA A 135 -12.37 10.71 19.79
C ALA A 135 -13.71 10.38 20.46
N SER A 136 -14.20 9.14 20.33
CA SER A 136 -15.43 8.70 20.96
C SER A 136 -15.29 8.50 22.48
N ALA A 137 -14.11 8.08 22.95
CA ALA A 137 -13.84 7.91 24.37
C ALA A 137 -13.76 9.25 25.12
N ASP A 138 -13.26 10.30 24.47
CA ASP A 138 -13.12 11.65 25.06
C ASP A 138 -14.47 12.38 25.24
N THR A 139 -15.49 11.98 24.50
CA THR A 139 -16.86 12.58 24.60
C THR A 139 -17.71 11.99 25.73
N GLY A 140 -17.27 10.91 26.38
CA GLY A 140 -18.02 10.22 27.44
C GLY A 140 -17.67 10.63 28.87
N SER A 141 -16.77 11.59 29.08
CA SER A 141 -16.27 11.95 30.42
C SER A 141 -16.83 13.24 31.01
N ASP A 142 -17.86 13.84 30.40
CA ASP A 142 -18.51 15.05 30.87
C ASP A 142 -19.83 14.76 31.65
N TYR A 143 -19.80 13.86 32.65
CA TYR A 143 -20.88 13.71 33.63
C TYR A 143 -20.35 13.74 35.03
#